data_e9ccce0bc796c841ba42e5cd687e445b
#
_entry.id   e9ccce0bc796c841ba42e5cd687e445b
#
_cell.length_a   1.000
_cell.length_b   1.000
_cell.length_c   1.000
_cell.angle_alpha   90.00
_cell.angle_beta   90.00
_cell.angle_gamma   90.00
#
_symmetry.space_group_name_H-M   'P 1'
#
loop_
_entity.id
_entity.type
_entity.pdbx_description
1 polymer ?
#
loop_
_entity_poly.entity_id
_entity_poly.type
_entity_poly.pdbx_seq_one_letter_code
_entity_poly.pdbx_strand_id
1 'polypeptide(L)'
;MTTILLDSHVVHWWSAEPERISPTAATAIAAANELAVADISWFELAWLARHERIALSIPLGNWLRQLAGQVRTVPVTPEIAAAAVSLPASFPGDPADRLIYATAVDRGWLLVTKDSRLRRHRNPQHVAVW
;
A
#
# COMPACT_ATOMS: atom_id res chain seq x y z
N MET A 1 17.41 9.39 3.55
CA MET A 1 16.07 9.20 4.13
C MET A 1 15.37 8.05 3.44
N THR A 2 14.70 7.20 4.21
CA THR A 2 14.02 6.00 3.69
C THR A 2 12.52 6.17 3.79
N THR A 3 11.84 6.14 2.66
CA THR A 3 10.38 6.09 2.58
C THR A 3 9.98 4.72 2.06
N ILE A 4 9.00 4.09 2.69
CA ILE A 4 8.42 2.84 2.19
C ILE A 4 6.92 3.02 1.95
N LEU A 5 6.40 2.28 0.97
CA LEU A 5 4.99 2.29 0.61
C LEU A 5 4.30 1.10 1.28
N LEU A 6 3.15 1.36 1.90
CA LEU A 6 2.34 0.32 2.53
C LEU A 6 1.15 0.00 1.64
N ASP A 7 0.92 -1.30 1.39
CA ASP A 7 -0.32 -1.75 0.75
C ASP A 7 -1.51 -1.45 1.66
N SER A 8 -2.72 -1.43 1.11
CA SER A 8 -3.94 -1.01 1.82
C SER A 8 -4.18 -1.79 3.11
N HIS A 9 -4.10 -3.12 3.06
CA HIS A 9 -4.27 -3.94 4.26
C HIS A 9 -3.16 -3.68 5.28
N VAL A 10 -1.94 -3.43 4.82
CA VAL A 10 -0.79 -3.24 5.70
C VAL A 10 -0.93 -1.95 6.52
N VAL A 11 -1.38 -0.86 5.91
CA VAL A 11 -1.58 0.39 6.68
C VAL A 11 -2.65 0.21 7.75
N HIS A 12 -3.71 -0.52 7.45
CA HIS A 12 -4.74 -0.85 8.43
C HIS A 12 -4.17 -1.69 9.57
N TRP A 13 -3.47 -2.78 9.27
CA TRP A 13 -2.87 -3.64 10.30
C TRP A 13 -1.84 -2.89 11.13
N TRP A 14 -1.01 -2.09 10.48
CA TRP A 14 -0.01 -1.28 11.19
C TRP A 14 -0.65 -0.40 12.26
N SER A 15 -1.80 0.19 11.97
CA SER A 15 -2.47 1.09 12.92
C SER A 15 -3.32 0.37 13.97
N ALA A 16 -3.92 -0.78 13.62
CA ALA A 16 -4.95 -1.41 14.45
C ALA A 16 -4.64 -2.85 14.86
N GLU A 17 -3.89 -3.61 14.06
CA GLU A 17 -3.64 -5.02 14.28
C GLU A 17 -2.18 -5.37 13.93
N PRO A 18 -1.19 -4.76 14.62
CA PRO A 18 0.23 -4.93 14.25
C PRO A 18 0.70 -6.38 14.34
N GLU A 19 0.02 -7.24 15.10
CA GLU A 19 0.32 -8.66 15.19
C GLU A 19 0.13 -9.41 13.87
N ARG A 20 -0.59 -8.83 12.91
CA ARG A 20 -0.77 -9.40 11.57
C ARG A 20 0.39 -9.14 10.64
N ILE A 21 1.28 -8.24 11.03
CA ILE A 21 2.45 -7.88 10.22
C ILE A 21 3.58 -8.87 10.50
N SER A 22 4.19 -9.41 9.44
CA SER A 22 5.31 -10.35 9.59
C SER A 22 6.52 -9.69 10.26
N PRO A 23 7.43 -10.45 10.90
CA PRO A 23 8.65 -9.88 11.47
C PRO A 23 9.50 -9.12 10.45
N THR A 24 9.61 -9.63 9.22
CA THR A 24 10.35 -8.96 8.14
C THR A 24 9.73 -7.61 7.79
N ALA A 25 8.40 -7.58 7.60
CA ALA A 25 7.69 -6.34 7.29
C ALA A 25 7.77 -5.36 8.46
N ALA A 26 7.61 -5.83 9.70
CA ALA A 26 7.71 -5.00 10.89
C ALA A 26 9.09 -4.34 11.00
N THR A 27 10.16 -5.07 10.70
CA THR A 27 11.52 -4.54 10.69
C THR A 27 11.68 -3.44 9.64
N ALA A 28 11.15 -3.66 8.43
CA ALA A 28 11.21 -2.66 7.37
C ALA A 28 10.46 -1.38 7.75
N ILE A 29 9.28 -1.52 8.34
CA ILE A 29 8.46 -0.38 8.80
C ILE A 29 9.20 0.39 9.90
N ALA A 30 9.77 -0.30 10.87
CA ALA A 30 10.47 0.34 11.99
C ALA A 30 11.72 1.10 11.54
N ALA A 31 12.39 0.62 10.50
CA ALA A 31 13.60 1.24 9.96
C ALA A 31 13.32 2.44 9.04
N ALA A 32 12.08 2.60 8.56
CA ALA A 32 11.73 3.68 7.64
C ALA A 32 11.66 5.03 8.34
N ASN A 33 12.11 6.07 7.65
CA ASN A 33 11.95 7.45 8.12
C ASN A 33 10.54 7.96 7.87
N GLU A 34 9.89 7.48 6.82
CA GLU A 34 8.56 7.92 6.43
C GLU A 34 7.75 6.74 5.86
N LEU A 35 6.49 6.67 6.24
CA LEU A 35 5.54 5.70 5.69
C LEU A 35 4.61 6.42 4.71
N ALA A 36 4.37 5.80 3.56
CA ALA A 36 3.51 6.34 2.53
C ALA A 36 2.46 5.34 2.07
N VAL A 37 1.36 5.84 1.53
CA VAL A 37 0.35 5.03 0.87
C VAL A 37 -0.03 5.69 -0.44
N ALA A 38 -0.38 4.88 -1.45
CA ALA A 38 -0.98 5.39 -2.67
C ALA A 38 -2.40 5.87 -2.37
N ASP A 39 -2.82 6.96 -3.01
CA ASP A 39 -4.14 7.53 -2.74
C ASP A 39 -5.30 6.57 -3.01
N ILE A 40 -5.14 5.64 -3.95
CA ILE A 40 -6.15 4.61 -4.22
C ILE A 40 -6.43 3.73 -2.99
N SER A 41 -5.48 3.61 -2.07
CA SER A 41 -5.65 2.82 -0.85
C SER A 41 -6.77 3.37 0.04
N TRP A 42 -7.00 4.68 0.03
CA TRP A 42 -8.10 5.25 0.80
C TRP A 42 -9.45 4.77 0.29
N PHE A 43 -9.61 4.67 -1.03
CA PHE A 43 -10.82 4.10 -1.62
C PHE A 43 -10.98 2.62 -1.25
N GLU A 44 -9.91 1.83 -1.35
CA GLU A 44 -9.97 0.42 -0.99
C GLU A 44 -10.35 0.21 0.47
N LEU A 45 -9.76 0.96 1.38
CA LEU A 45 -10.07 0.87 2.81
C LEU A 45 -11.51 1.29 3.10
N ALA A 46 -11.99 2.36 2.46
CA ALA A 46 -13.38 2.80 2.57
C ALA A 46 -14.34 1.72 2.08
N TRP A 47 -14.02 1.10 0.97
CA TRP A 47 -14.82 0.02 0.39
C TRP A 47 -14.89 -1.19 1.34
N LEU A 48 -13.75 -1.60 1.90
CA LEU A 48 -13.68 -2.71 2.86
C LEU A 48 -14.51 -2.42 4.11
N ALA A 49 -14.43 -1.21 4.65
CA ALA A 49 -15.21 -0.81 5.81
C ALA A 49 -16.71 -0.78 5.50
N ARG A 50 -17.09 -0.26 4.33
CA ARG A 50 -18.49 -0.21 3.89
C ARG A 50 -19.09 -1.61 3.74
N HIS A 51 -18.28 -2.59 3.35
CA HIS A 51 -18.71 -3.98 3.16
C HIS A 51 -18.40 -4.86 4.39
N GLU A 52 -18.20 -4.22 5.54
CA GLU A 52 -18.02 -4.88 6.83
C GLU A 52 -16.83 -5.84 6.90
N ARG A 53 -15.84 -5.64 6.01
CA ARG A 53 -14.57 -6.39 6.04
C ARG A 53 -13.61 -5.81 7.08
N ILE A 54 -13.82 -4.56 7.47
CA ILE A 54 -13.11 -3.87 8.54
C ILE A 54 -14.17 -3.29 9.47
N ALA A 55 -14.09 -3.63 10.77
CA ALA A 55 -15.00 -3.09 11.78
C ALA A 55 -14.50 -1.74 12.26
N LEU A 56 -15.37 -0.73 12.27
CA LEU A 56 -15.04 0.61 12.73
C LEU A 56 -15.82 0.96 13.99
N SER A 57 -15.15 1.63 14.93
CA SER A 57 -15.79 2.18 16.14
C SER A 57 -16.12 3.67 16.01
N ILE A 58 -15.69 4.32 14.94
CA ILE A 58 -15.92 5.74 14.63
C ILE A 58 -16.41 5.88 13.20
N PRO A 59 -16.98 7.04 12.82
CA PRO A 59 -17.43 7.27 11.45
C PRO A 59 -16.30 7.08 10.43
N LEU A 60 -16.67 6.55 9.26
CA LEU A 60 -15.71 6.20 8.20
C LEU A 60 -14.78 7.36 7.83
N GLY A 61 -15.33 8.54 7.59
CA GLY A 61 -14.51 9.70 7.20
C GLY A 61 -13.51 10.10 8.27
N ASN A 62 -13.91 9.99 9.54
CA ASN A 62 -13.02 10.30 10.67
C ASN A 62 -11.87 9.29 10.75
N TRP A 63 -12.16 8.02 10.59
CA TRP A 63 -11.15 6.96 10.59
C TRP A 63 -10.12 7.17 9.49
N LEU A 64 -10.57 7.43 8.27
CA LEU A 64 -9.66 7.67 7.14
C LEU A 64 -8.78 8.90 7.37
N ARG A 65 -9.34 9.98 7.92
CA ARG A 65 -8.56 11.19 8.23
C ARG A 65 -7.51 10.91 9.30
N GLN A 66 -7.85 10.12 10.32
CA GLN A 66 -6.88 9.75 11.36
C GLN A 66 -5.72 8.95 10.78
N LEU A 67 -5.99 7.98 9.92
CA LEU A 67 -4.94 7.24 9.24
C LEU A 67 -4.09 8.14 8.35
N ALA A 68 -4.74 8.98 7.55
CA ALA A 68 -4.05 9.89 6.62
C ALA A 68 -3.13 10.88 7.36
N GLY A 69 -3.47 11.21 8.60
CA GLY A 69 -2.61 12.07 9.42
C GLY A 69 -1.31 11.43 9.90
N GLN A 70 -1.18 10.11 9.77
CA GLN A 70 -0.01 9.36 10.24
C GLN A 70 0.92 8.93 9.12
N VAL A 71 0.51 9.04 7.87
CA VAL A 71 1.28 8.61 6.71
C VAL A 71 1.22 9.66 5.61
N ARG A 72 2.14 9.55 4.65
CA ARG A 72 2.14 10.41 3.48
C ARG A 72 1.24 9.80 2.41
N THR A 73 0.30 10.56 1.88
CA THR A 73 -0.51 10.14 0.73
C THR A 73 0.19 10.54 -0.57
N VAL A 74 0.35 9.58 -1.48
CA VAL A 74 0.97 9.81 -2.78
C VAL A 74 -0.10 9.79 -3.86
N PRO A 75 -0.31 10.89 -4.59
CA PRO A 75 -1.33 10.94 -5.62
C PRO A 75 -0.92 10.12 -6.85
N VAL A 76 -1.92 9.64 -7.60
CA VAL A 76 -1.69 9.03 -8.91
C VAL A 76 -1.33 10.16 -9.88
N THR A 77 -0.10 10.11 -10.39
CA THR A 77 0.37 11.04 -11.41
C THR A 77 0.17 10.42 -12.81
N PRO A 78 0.24 11.21 -13.89
CA PRO A 78 0.24 10.65 -15.26
C PRO A 78 1.31 9.58 -15.46
N GLU A 79 2.50 9.78 -14.88
CA GLU A 79 3.62 8.83 -14.97
C GLU A 79 3.29 7.51 -14.27
N ILE A 80 2.70 7.56 -13.08
CA ILE A 80 2.29 6.38 -12.34
C ILE A 80 1.17 5.65 -13.09
N ALA A 81 0.20 6.38 -13.63
CA ALA A 81 -0.88 5.78 -14.41
C ALA A 81 -0.35 5.06 -15.65
N ALA A 82 0.57 5.69 -16.39
CA ALA A 82 1.19 5.08 -17.56
C ALA A 82 1.98 3.82 -17.18
N ALA A 83 2.76 3.88 -16.08
CA ALA A 83 3.51 2.73 -15.59
C ALA A 83 2.58 1.58 -15.19
N ALA A 84 1.45 1.88 -14.56
CA ALA A 84 0.49 0.86 -14.11
C ALA A 84 -0.08 0.05 -15.28
N VAL A 85 -0.50 0.72 -16.36
CA VAL A 85 -1.05 0.03 -17.54
C VAL A 85 0.03 -0.66 -18.35
N SER A 86 1.29 -0.28 -18.18
CA SER A 86 2.43 -0.88 -18.89
C SER A 86 2.98 -2.13 -18.20
N LEU A 87 2.50 -2.46 -17.01
CA LEU A 87 2.88 -3.71 -16.34
C LEU A 87 2.47 -4.90 -17.22
N PRO A 88 3.26 -5.98 -17.24
CA PRO A 88 2.98 -7.11 -18.14
C PRO A 88 1.62 -7.76 -17.86
N ALA A 89 1.09 -8.47 -18.84
CA ALA A 89 -0.19 -9.17 -18.73
C ALA A 89 -0.18 -10.22 -17.63
N SER A 90 1.00 -10.74 -17.25
CA SER A 90 1.17 -11.69 -16.16
C SER A 90 1.01 -11.06 -14.77
N PHE A 91 1.09 -9.73 -14.68
CA PHE A 91 0.84 -9.02 -13.42
C PHE A 91 -0.67 -9.02 -13.13
N PRO A 92 -1.09 -9.06 -11.84
CA PRO A 92 -2.51 -9.04 -11.49
C PRO A 92 -3.26 -7.91 -12.20
N GLY A 93 -4.50 -8.22 -12.63
CA GLY A 93 -5.30 -7.27 -13.40
C GLY A 93 -6.02 -6.21 -12.58
N ASP A 94 -6.05 -6.34 -11.26
CA ASP A 94 -6.73 -5.38 -10.39
C ASP A 94 -6.11 -3.99 -10.54
N PRO A 95 -6.89 -2.96 -10.88
CA PRO A 95 -6.34 -1.61 -11.08
C PRO A 95 -5.65 -1.04 -9.85
N ALA A 96 -6.20 -1.27 -8.66
CA ALA A 96 -5.59 -0.76 -7.42
C ALA A 96 -4.23 -1.40 -7.17
N ASP A 97 -4.09 -2.71 -7.36
CA ASP A 97 -2.81 -3.41 -7.22
C ASP A 97 -1.77 -2.85 -8.19
N ARG A 98 -2.17 -2.60 -9.44
CA ARG A 98 -1.30 -2.02 -10.46
C ARG A 98 -0.84 -0.61 -10.08
N LEU A 99 -1.75 0.22 -9.59
CA LEU A 99 -1.43 1.59 -9.19
C LEU A 99 -0.51 1.62 -7.97
N ILE A 100 -0.76 0.77 -6.99
CA ILE A 100 0.09 0.68 -5.79
C ILE A 100 1.51 0.24 -6.18
N TYR A 101 1.63 -0.83 -6.96
CA TYR A 101 2.92 -1.32 -7.40
C TYR A 101 3.67 -0.29 -8.24
N ALA A 102 2.98 0.33 -9.20
CA ALA A 102 3.56 1.36 -10.06
C ALA A 102 4.03 2.58 -9.26
N THR A 103 3.32 2.94 -8.19
CA THR A 103 3.75 4.02 -7.30
C THR A 103 5.09 3.70 -6.64
N ALA A 104 5.25 2.48 -6.15
CA ALA A 104 6.51 2.05 -5.53
C ALA A 104 7.66 2.08 -6.56
N VAL A 105 7.42 1.59 -7.76
CA VAL A 105 8.42 1.60 -8.84
C VAL A 105 8.81 3.02 -9.23
N ASP A 106 7.82 3.88 -9.46
CA ASP A 106 8.05 5.27 -9.87
C ASP A 106 8.87 6.06 -8.85
N ARG A 107 8.58 5.85 -7.57
CA ARG A 107 9.26 6.54 -6.48
C ARG A 107 10.57 5.87 -6.06
N GLY A 108 10.84 4.66 -6.53
CA GLY A 108 12.01 3.89 -6.10
C GLY A 108 11.91 3.44 -4.65
N TRP A 109 10.69 3.17 -4.16
CA TRP A 109 10.44 2.76 -2.79
C TRP A 109 10.15 1.26 -2.69
N LEU A 110 10.46 0.69 -1.53
CA LEU A 110 10.05 -0.65 -1.19
C LEU A 110 8.55 -0.66 -0.90
N LEU A 111 7.85 -1.68 -1.39
CA LEU A 111 6.43 -1.91 -1.11
C LEU A 111 6.30 -3.01 -0.07
N VAL A 112 5.63 -2.72 1.05
CA VAL A 112 5.30 -3.74 2.05
C VAL A 112 3.90 -4.25 1.75
N THR A 113 3.80 -5.54 1.37
CA THR A 113 2.54 -6.20 1.01
C THR A 113 2.58 -7.67 1.36
N LYS A 114 1.45 -8.21 1.84
CA LYS A 114 1.27 -9.64 2.05
C LYS A 114 0.93 -10.38 0.73
N ASP A 115 0.50 -9.67 -0.29
CA ASP A 115 0.06 -10.27 -1.54
C ASP A 115 1.23 -10.96 -2.26
N SER A 116 1.20 -12.29 -2.30
CA SER A 116 2.25 -13.09 -2.92
C SER A 116 2.36 -12.86 -4.43
N ARG A 117 1.27 -12.47 -5.08
CA ARG A 117 1.26 -12.18 -6.52
C ARG A 117 2.11 -10.95 -6.82
N LEU A 118 2.04 -9.91 -5.97
CA LEU A 118 2.87 -8.71 -6.10
C LEU A 118 4.32 -8.99 -5.73
N ARG A 119 4.54 -9.81 -4.69
CA ARG A 119 5.90 -10.15 -4.23
C ARG A 119 6.68 -10.98 -5.24
N ARG A 120 6.01 -11.79 -6.06
CA ARG A 120 6.66 -12.62 -7.07
C ARG A 120 7.09 -11.84 -8.30
N HIS A 121 6.49 -10.68 -8.54
CA HIS A 121 6.85 -9.86 -9.69
C HIS A 121 8.17 -9.14 -9.44
N ARG A 122 9.04 -9.12 -10.44
CA ARG A 122 10.33 -8.42 -10.39
C ARG A 122 10.49 -7.56 -11.62
N ASN A 123 10.75 -6.25 -11.44
CA ASN A 123 10.91 -5.33 -12.55
C ASN A 123 11.59 -4.04 -12.10
N PRO A 124 12.83 -3.79 -12.47
CA PRO A 124 13.91 -4.74 -12.77
C PRO A 124 14.48 -5.37 -11.50
N GLN A 125 14.09 -4.86 -10.33
CA GLN A 125 14.53 -5.27 -9.02
C GLN A 125 13.37 -5.81 -8.20
N HIS A 126 13.71 -6.41 -7.07
CA HIS A 126 12.71 -6.83 -6.11
C HIS A 126 12.13 -5.59 -5.41
N VAL A 127 10.83 -5.36 -5.57
CA VAL A 127 10.16 -4.17 -5.05
C VAL A 127 9.38 -4.47 -3.77
N ALA A 128 8.72 -5.63 -3.70
CA ALA A 128 7.79 -5.95 -2.64
C ALA A 128 8.37 -6.91 -1.60
N VAL A 129 8.06 -6.69 -0.32
CA VAL A 129 8.50 -7.53 0.80
C VAL A 129 7.35 -7.80 1.76
N TRP A 130 7.52 -8.90 2.48
CA TRP A 130 6.64 -9.27 3.59
C TRP A 130 7.37 -10.03 4.67
#